data_fabb2d580db306249c6c99bbd478646c
#
_entry.id   fabb2d580db306249c6c99bbd478646c
#
_cell.length_a   1.000
_cell.length_b   1.000
_cell.length_c   1.000
_cell.angle_alpha   90.00
_cell.angle_beta   90.00
_cell.angle_gamma   90.00
#
_symmetry.space_group_name_H-M   'P 1'
#
loop_
_entity.id
_entity.type
_entity.pdbx_description
1 polymer ?
#
loop_
_entity_poly.entity_id
_entity_poly.type
_entity_poly.pdbx_seq_one_letter_code
_entity_poly.pdbx_strand_id
1 'polypeptide(L)'
;MTACLPQSDERVVFLDETSVKTNLTRTRGRSLRGTRLTASAPFGSWGTQTLIAGLGASDLVAPWVIRGAMDGPAFAAYIRDVLIPEIEPGTAVILDNFATHRNKEAEAALRAHGCWFLFLPPYSPDLNPIEMAFSKLKAHLRRIGARSFTSLFDALSEICNLYTPQECWNYFCEAGYAST
;
A
#
# COMPACT_ATOMS: atom_id res chain seq x y z
N MET A 1 13.34 -28.25 -1.04
CA MET A 1 11.93 -28.64 -0.95
C MET A 1 11.15 -27.36 -1.15
N THR A 2 10.63 -27.15 -2.34
CA THR A 2 9.81 -25.96 -2.67
C THR A 2 8.44 -26.20 -2.00
N ALA A 3 8.15 -25.46 -0.95
CA ALA A 3 6.81 -25.46 -0.37
C ALA A 3 5.85 -24.94 -1.43
N CYS A 4 4.99 -25.83 -1.92
CA CYS A 4 3.90 -25.49 -2.82
C CYS A 4 2.91 -24.67 -1.99
N LEU A 5 2.72 -23.40 -2.33
CA LEU A 5 1.68 -22.55 -1.76
C LEU A 5 0.33 -23.23 -1.98
N PRO A 6 -0.54 -23.35 -0.98
CA PRO A 6 -1.89 -23.83 -1.24
C PRO A 6 -2.60 -22.82 -2.14
N GLN A 7 -3.20 -23.28 -3.22
CA GLN A 7 -3.91 -22.47 -4.24
C GLN A 7 -5.06 -21.58 -3.69
N SER A 8 -5.36 -21.67 -2.40
CA SER A 8 -6.41 -20.88 -1.75
C SER A 8 -6.00 -19.45 -1.38
N ASP A 9 -4.68 -19.17 -1.27
CA ASP A 9 -4.18 -17.89 -0.75
C ASP A 9 -3.97 -16.84 -1.85
N GLU A 10 -4.03 -17.22 -3.11
CA GLU A 10 -3.91 -16.33 -4.27
C GLU A 10 -5.12 -15.40 -4.47
N ARG A 11 -6.23 -15.62 -3.74
CA ARG A 11 -7.48 -14.86 -3.88
C ARG A 11 -7.76 -13.90 -2.74
N VAL A 12 -6.72 -13.42 -2.12
CA VAL A 12 -6.81 -12.40 -1.06
C VAL A 12 -5.94 -11.22 -1.42
N VAL A 13 -6.53 -10.02 -1.39
CA VAL A 13 -5.82 -8.75 -1.57
C VAL A 13 -6.10 -7.85 -0.38
N PHE A 14 -5.04 -7.44 0.32
CA PHE A 14 -5.13 -6.42 1.37
C PHE A 14 -5.02 -5.04 0.75
N LEU A 15 -6.05 -4.24 0.87
CA LEU A 15 -6.14 -2.91 0.30
C LEU A 15 -6.00 -1.85 1.39
N ASP A 16 -5.16 -0.83 1.15
CA ASP A 16 -5.02 0.28 2.07
C ASP A 16 -4.49 1.54 1.37
N GLU A 17 -4.53 2.66 2.08
CA GLU A 17 -4.09 3.98 1.62
C GLU A 17 -2.94 4.49 2.47
N THR A 18 -2.00 5.15 1.81
CA THR A 18 -0.92 5.80 2.54
C THR A 18 -0.62 7.18 2.00
N SER A 19 -0.44 8.14 2.91
CA SER A 19 0.00 9.48 2.55
C SER A 19 1.47 9.47 2.13
N VAL A 20 1.73 10.01 0.94
CA VAL A 20 3.08 10.24 0.42
C VAL A 20 3.28 11.72 0.16
N LYS A 21 4.42 12.25 0.60
CA LYS A 21 4.72 13.69 0.55
C LYS A 21 6.08 13.94 -0.07
N THR A 22 6.22 15.06 -0.76
CA THR A 22 7.49 15.49 -1.36
C THR A 22 8.51 16.05 -0.35
N ASN A 23 8.14 16.12 0.93
CA ASN A 23 9.03 16.53 2.02
C ASN A 23 9.60 15.37 2.85
N LEU A 24 9.42 14.14 2.39
CA LEU A 24 9.98 12.99 3.09
C LEU A 24 11.51 13.10 3.17
N THR A 25 12.05 12.96 4.38
CA THR A 25 13.48 13.00 4.68
C THR A 25 13.90 11.78 5.49
N ARG A 26 15.18 11.48 5.48
CA ARG A 26 15.74 10.43 6.34
C ARG A 26 15.46 10.78 7.81
N THR A 27 14.91 9.84 8.55
CA THR A 27 14.59 9.99 9.97
C THR A 27 15.75 9.59 10.89
N ARG A 28 16.78 8.95 10.33
CA ARG A 28 17.96 8.48 11.04
C ARG A 28 19.22 8.74 10.21
N GLY A 29 20.35 8.94 10.88
CA GLY A 29 21.67 9.08 10.28
C GLY A 29 22.75 8.64 11.27
N ARG A 30 24.00 8.69 10.85
CA ARG A 30 25.17 8.37 11.68
C ARG A 30 26.12 9.55 11.68
N SER A 31 26.70 9.84 12.84
CA SER A 31 27.77 10.81 13.03
C SER A 31 28.89 10.19 13.88
N LEU A 32 30.04 10.81 13.93
CA LEU A 32 31.09 10.39 14.84
C LEU A 32 30.60 10.51 16.29
N ARG A 33 31.06 9.59 17.13
CA ARG A 33 30.74 9.64 18.58
C ARG A 33 31.08 10.99 19.17
N GLY A 34 30.13 11.61 19.89
CA GLY A 34 30.28 12.93 20.47
C GLY A 34 29.99 14.11 19.55
N THR A 35 29.65 13.87 18.26
CA THR A 35 29.25 14.93 17.33
C THR A 35 27.76 14.90 17.08
N ARG A 36 27.15 16.10 16.94
CA ARG A 36 25.72 16.22 16.57
C ARG A 36 25.54 15.93 15.09
N LEU A 37 24.59 15.07 14.79
CA LEU A 37 24.13 14.87 13.41
C LEU A 37 23.34 16.10 12.96
N THR A 38 23.80 16.75 11.89
CA THR A 38 23.07 17.83 11.20
C THR A 38 22.63 17.37 9.83
N ALA A 39 21.41 17.68 9.44
CA ALA A 39 20.88 17.38 8.11
C ALA A 39 19.93 18.49 7.67
N SER A 40 19.89 18.76 6.37
CA SER A 40 18.94 19.69 5.78
C SER A 40 17.60 18.98 5.59
N ALA A 41 16.51 19.66 5.98
CA ALA A 41 15.15 19.25 5.68
C ALA A 41 14.50 20.28 4.75
N PRO A 42 13.70 19.86 3.76
CA PRO A 42 12.98 20.79 2.91
C PRO A 42 11.98 21.59 3.77
N PHE A 43 11.89 22.87 3.48
CA PHE A 43 10.99 23.81 4.13
C PHE A 43 9.98 24.36 3.12
N GLY A 44 8.72 24.55 3.52
CA GLY A 44 7.68 25.11 2.66
C GLY A 44 6.33 24.43 2.79
N SER A 45 5.38 24.82 1.95
CA SER A 45 4.06 24.21 1.83
C SER A 45 4.14 22.95 0.94
N TRP A 46 3.65 21.83 1.42
CA TRP A 46 3.74 20.54 0.75
C TRP A 46 2.35 20.00 0.44
N GLY A 47 2.11 19.70 -0.83
CA GLY A 47 0.89 19.00 -1.23
C GLY A 47 0.86 17.57 -0.66
N THR A 48 -0.28 17.17 -0.16
CA THR A 48 -0.53 15.77 0.20
C THR A 48 -0.92 15.00 -1.05
N GLN A 49 -0.28 13.86 -1.27
CA GLN A 49 -0.68 12.85 -2.23
C GLN A 49 -1.05 11.59 -1.46
N THR A 50 -2.02 10.86 -1.97
CA THR A 50 -2.42 9.56 -1.43
C THR A 50 -2.05 8.49 -2.44
N LEU A 51 -1.29 7.49 -2.00
CA LEU A 51 -1.11 6.22 -2.71
C LEU A 51 -2.12 5.24 -2.13
N ILE A 52 -2.91 4.62 -3.00
CA ILE A 52 -3.69 3.44 -2.69
C ILE A 52 -3.12 2.26 -3.46
N ALA A 53 -3.06 1.10 -2.86
CA ALA A 53 -2.60 -0.13 -3.49
C ALA A 53 -3.16 -1.35 -2.78
N GLY A 54 -3.18 -2.48 -3.46
CA GLY A 54 -3.43 -3.79 -2.88
C GLY A 54 -2.12 -4.55 -2.66
N LEU A 55 -2.06 -5.40 -1.64
CA LEU A 55 -1.02 -6.39 -1.44
C LEU A 55 -1.60 -7.78 -1.66
N GLY A 56 -1.17 -8.42 -2.73
CA GLY A 56 -1.38 -9.84 -3.00
C GLY A 56 -0.31 -10.72 -2.36
N ALA A 57 -0.45 -12.03 -2.49
CA ALA A 57 0.54 -12.98 -1.96
C ALA A 57 1.89 -12.92 -2.70
N SER A 58 1.92 -12.42 -3.93
CA SER A 58 3.10 -12.40 -4.81
C SER A 58 3.59 -11.01 -5.18
N ASP A 59 2.75 -9.98 -5.10
CA ASP A 59 3.03 -8.66 -5.64
C ASP A 59 2.20 -7.54 -4.99
N LEU A 60 2.54 -6.31 -5.37
CA LEU A 60 1.74 -5.13 -5.09
C LEU A 60 0.80 -4.88 -6.28
N VAL A 61 -0.50 -4.92 -6.01
CA VAL A 61 -1.58 -4.89 -7.02
C VAL A 61 -2.17 -3.48 -7.13
N ALA A 62 -2.46 -3.05 -8.34
CA ALA A 62 -3.24 -1.85 -8.65
C ALA A 62 -2.77 -0.56 -7.93
N PRO A 63 -1.47 -0.21 -7.93
CA PRO A 63 -0.99 1.00 -7.28
C PRO A 63 -1.50 2.25 -8.02
N TRP A 64 -2.13 3.17 -7.28
CA TRP A 64 -2.65 4.41 -7.83
C TRP A 64 -2.36 5.60 -6.94
N VAL A 65 -1.99 6.73 -7.54
CA VAL A 65 -1.62 7.96 -6.83
C VAL A 65 -2.58 9.08 -7.20
N ILE A 66 -3.18 9.69 -6.18
CA ILE A 66 -4.02 10.87 -6.35
C ILE A 66 -3.43 12.09 -5.63
N ARG A 67 -3.76 13.28 -6.14
CA ARG A 67 -3.46 14.53 -5.44
C ARG A 67 -4.54 14.79 -4.41
N GLY A 68 -4.16 14.94 -3.15
CA GLY A 68 -5.09 15.15 -2.04
C GLY A 68 -5.42 13.88 -1.28
N ALA A 69 -6.50 13.95 -0.51
CA ALA A 69 -7.03 12.82 0.24
C ALA A 69 -7.98 11.99 -0.65
N MET A 70 -8.10 10.71 -0.34
CA MET A 70 -9.09 9.82 -0.93
C MET A 70 -10.49 10.19 -0.40
N ASP A 71 -11.44 10.38 -1.29
CA ASP A 71 -12.86 10.52 -0.97
C ASP A 71 -13.67 9.35 -1.52
N GLY A 72 -14.96 9.30 -1.20
CA GLY A 72 -15.85 8.22 -1.63
C GLY A 72 -15.90 8.02 -3.14
N PRO A 73 -16.12 9.09 -3.95
CA PRO A 73 -16.10 9.00 -5.41
C PRO A 73 -14.78 8.51 -5.99
N ALA A 74 -13.64 9.02 -5.48
CA ALA A 74 -12.32 8.57 -5.92
C ALA A 74 -12.07 7.11 -5.56
N PHE A 75 -12.51 6.66 -4.38
CA PHE A 75 -12.44 5.27 -3.98
C PHE A 75 -13.28 4.36 -4.91
N ALA A 76 -14.51 4.76 -5.24
CA ALA A 76 -15.35 3.99 -6.17
C ALA A 76 -14.72 3.90 -7.57
N ALA A 77 -14.16 5.01 -8.07
CA ALA A 77 -13.45 5.03 -9.35
C ALA A 77 -12.20 4.11 -9.31
N TYR A 78 -11.43 4.15 -8.24
CA TYR A 78 -10.28 3.27 -8.05
C TYR A 78 -10.69 1.79 -8.10
N ILE A 79 -11.71 1.40 -7.36
CA ILE A 79 -12.18 0.00 -7.35
C ILE A 79 -12.59 -0.44 -8.75
N ARG A 80 -13.40 0.38 -9.46
CA ARG A 80 -13.94 0.03 -10.77
C ARG A 80 -12.89 0.04 -11.87
N ASP A 81 -12.04 1.06 -11.91
CA ASP A 81 -11.22 1.37 -13.08
C ASP A 81 -9.75 0.89 -12.93
N VAL A 82 -9.31 0.63 -11.69
CA VAL A 82 -7.92 0.27 -11.41
C VAL A 82 -7.80 -1.11 -10.75
N LEU A 83 -8.54 -1.38 -9.66
CA LEU A 83 -8.40 -2.64 -8.94
C LEU A 83 -9.06 -3.82 -9.67
N ILE A 84 -10.32 -3.68 -10.08
CA ILE A 84 -11.10 -4.77 -10.73
C ILE A 84 -10.38 -5.34 -11.96
N PRO A 85 -9.75 -4.55 -12.85
CA PRO A 85 -9.01 -5.10 -13.98
C PRO A 85 -7.81 -5.96 -13.63
N GLU A 86 -7.29 -5.86 -12.41
CA GLU A 86 -6.07 -6.55 -11.96
C GLU A 86 -6.33 -7.72 -11.00
N ILE A 87 -7.61 -7.98 -10.64
CA ILE A 87 -7.96 -9.08 -9.75
C ILE A 87 -8.91 -10.07 -10.42
N GLU A 88 -8.78 -11.33 -10.07
CA GLU A 88 -9.63 -12.40 -10.60
C GLU A 88 -10.95 -12.51 -9.83
N PRO A 89 -12.05 -12.93 -10.48
CA PRO A 89 -13.30 -13.29 -9.79
C PRO A 89 -13.07 -14.32 -8.68
N GLY A 90 -13.70 -14.12 -7.54
CA GLY A 90 -13.50 -14.92 -6.34
C GLY A 90 -12.44 -14.37 -5.40
N THR A 91 -11.90 -13.17 -5.66
CA THR A 91 -10.97 -12.49 -4.77
C THR A 91 -11.70 -11.81 -3.61
N ALA A 92 -11.23 -12.05 -2.39
CA ALA A 92 -11.61 -11.30 -1.20
C ALA A 92 -10.69 -10.08 -1.06
N VAL A 93 -11.26 -8.88 -1.06
CA VAL A 93 -10.53 -7.63 -0.83
C VAL A 93 -10.70 -7.25 0.64
N ILE A 94 -9.59 -7.31 1.39
CA ILE A 94 -9.56 -7.03 2.83
C ILE A 94 -9.04 -5.60 3.05
N LEU A 95 -9.77 -4.82 3.83
CA LEU A 95 -9.40 -3.43 4.12
C LEU A 95 -9.82 -3.05 5.53
N ASP A 96 -9.28 -1.94 6.00
CA ASP A 96 -9.66 -1.40 7.30
C ASP A 96 -11.11 -0.87 7.30
N ASN A 97 -11.64 -0.62 8.49
CA ASN A 97 -13.03 -0.27 8.69
C ASN A 97 -13.26 1.25 8.66
N PHE A 98 -12.59 1.99 7.78
CA PHE A 98 -12.84 3.43 7.59
C PHE A 98 -14.16 3.71 6.90
N ALA A 99 -14.76 4.86 7.22
CA ALA A 99 -16.07 5.27 6.67
C ALA A 99 -16.03 5.45 5.14
N THR A 100 -14.94 5.93 4.58
CA THR A 100 -14.72 6.10 3.13
C THR A 100 -14.75 4.78 2.38
N HIS A 101 -14.32 3.69 3.02
CA HIS A 101 -14.30 2.34 2.45
C HIS A 101 -15.69 1.68 2.42
N ARG A 102 -16.65 2.18 3.20
CA ARG A 102 -18.05 1.72 3.18
C ARG A 102 -18.83 2.38 2.04
N ASN A 103 -18.34 2.26 0.83
CA ASN A 103 -18.91 2.85 -0.37
C ASN A 103 -19.77 1.84 -1.12
N LYS A 104 -21.07 2.12 -1.24
CA LYS A 104 -22.04 1.21 -1.90
C LYS A 104 -21.78 1.01 -3.38
N GLU A 105 -21.28 2.04 -4.09
CA GLU A 105 -20.95 1.96 -5.50
C GLU A 105 -19.74 1.04 -5.71
N ALA A 106 -18.68 1.22 -4.92
CA ALA A 106 -17.51 0.35 -4.92
C ALA A 106 -17.87 -1.11 -4.60
N GLU A 107 -18.73 -1.32 -3.58
CA GLU A 107 -19.19 -2.65 -3.20
C GLU A 107 -20.02 -3.31 -4.34
N ALA A 108 -20.90 -2.57 -4.98
CA ALA A 108 -21.71 -3.08 -6.10
C ALA A 108 -20.83 -3.45 -7.29
N ALA A 109 -19.84 -2.62 -7.64
CA ALA A 109 -18.90 -2.89 -8.73
C ALA A 109 -18.07 -4.14 -8.44
N LEU A 110 -17.55 -4.29 -7.22
CA LEU A 110 -16.76 -5.44 -6.81
C LEU A 110 -17.57 -6.74 -6.84
N ARG A 111 -18.81 -6.70 -6.34
CA ARG A 111 -19.74 -7.85 -6.39
C ARG A 111 -20.12 -8.23 -7.81
N ALA A 112 -20.32 -7.26 -8.70
CA ALA A 112 -20.59 -7.53 -10.10
C ALA A 112 -19.45 -8.28 -10.81
N HIS A 113 -18.20 -8.06 -10.35
CA HIS A 113 -17.01 -8.80 -10.81
C HIS A 113 -16.87 -10.19 -10.16
N GLY A 114 -17.71 -10.53 -9.18
CA GLY A 114 -17.62 -11.80 -8.45
C GLY A 114 -16.64 -11.76 -7.27
N CYS A 115 -16.29 -10.57 -6.79
CA CYS A 115 -15.42 -10.33 -5.65
C CYS A 115 -16.21 -9.70 -4.50
N TRP A 116 -15.61 -9.57 -3.31
CA TRP A 116 -16.27 -8.98 -2.16
C TRP A 116 -15.30 -8.32 -1.20
N PHE A 117 -15.80 -7.35 -0.41
CA PHE A 117 -15.07 -6.75 0.69
C PHE A 117 -15.15 -7.58 1.96
N LEU A 118 -14.03 -7.63 2.69
CA LEU A 118 -13.95 -8.03 4.10
C LEU A 118 -13.31 -6.88 4.88
N PHE A 119 -13.87 -6.55 6.04
CA PHE A 119 -13.36 -5.46 6.86
C PHE A 119 -12.62 -6.01 8.07
N LEU A 120 -11.41 -5.49 8.30
CA LEU A 120 -10.62 -5.79 9.49
C LEU A 120 -11.34 -5.25 10.75
N PRO A 121 -11.11 -5.86 11.91
CA PRO A 121 -11.57 -5.30 13.17
C PRO A 121 -11.05 -3.88 13.36
N PRO A 122 -11.79 -2.98 14.03
CA PRO A 122 -11.30 -1.65 14.33
C PRO A 122 -9.99 -1.69 15.12
N TYR A 123 -9.07 -0.76 14.82
CA TYR A 123 -7.79 -0.63 15.52
C TYR A 123 -6.88 -1.86 15.48
N SER A 124 -6.85 -2.60 14.38
CA SER A 124 -6.04 -3.82 14.21
C SER A 124 -5.03 -3.70 13.07
N PRO A 125 -4.09 -2.73 13.10
CA PRO A 125 -3.09 -2.57 12.04
C PRO A 125 -2.15 -3.78 11.92
N ASP A 126 -1.94 -4.53 13.01
CA ASP A 126 -1.11 -5.74 13.05
C ASP A 126 -1.68 -6.87 12.16
N LEU A 127 -2.98 -6.82 11.88
CA LEU A 127 -3.66 -7.75 10.95
C LEU A 127 -3.63 -7.26 9.50
N ASN A 128 -2.99 -6.13 9.20
CA ASN A 128 -2.92 -5.56 7.86
C ASN A 128 -1.50 -5.65 7.29
N PRO A 129 -1.15 -6.70 6.53
CA PRO A 129 0.21 -6.93 6.03
C PRO A 129 0.70 -5.82 5.08
N ILE A 130 -0.19 -5.08 4.42
CA ILE A 130 0.19 -3.98 3.51
C ILE A 130 0.87 -2.81 4.25
N GLU A 131 0.64 -2.65 5.56
CA GLU A 131 1.31 -1.63 6.36
C GLU A 131 2.84 -1.85 6.41
N MET A 132 3.30 -3.10 6.41
CA MET A 132 4.72 -3.44 6.32
C MET A 132 5.27 -3.09 4.92
N ALA A 133 4.51 -3.38 3.86
CA ALA A 133 4.86 -2.99 2.50
C ALA A 133 4.96 -1.46 2.38
N PHE A 134 4.00 -0.71 2.91
CA PHE A 134 4.06 0.76 2.92
C PHE A 134 5.20 1.32 3.77
N SER A 135 5.61 0.63 4.83
CA SER A 135 6.79 1.01 5.61
C SER A 135 8.07 0.92 4.78
N LYS A 136 8.24 -0.16 4.00
CA LYS A 136 9.34 -0.30 3.02
C LYS A 136 9.28 0.79 1.97
N LEU A 137 8.12 1.01 1.35
CA LEU A 137 7.91 2.05 0.33
C LEU A 137 8.33 3.44 0.86
N LYS A 138 7.86 3.81 2.04
CA LYS A 138 8.23 5.10 2.67
C LYS A 138 9.72 5.19 2.98
N ALA A 139 10.38 4.08 3.34
CA ALA A 139 11.84 4.06 3.54
C ALA A 139 12.60 4.34 2.24
N HIS A 140 12.18 3.75 1.14
CA HIS A 140 12.74 4.02 -0.19
C HIS A 140 12.51 5.47 -0.63
N LEU A 141 11.30 5.99 -0.50
CA LEU A 141 10.99 7.40 -0.81
C LEU A 141 11.85 8.38 -0.01
N ARG A 142 12.07 8.12 1.30
CA ARG A 142 12.99 8.92 2.12
C ARG A 142 14.43 8.88 1.62
N ARG A 143 14.86 7.74 1.08
CA ARG A 143 16.21 7.57 0.52
C ARG A 143 16.37 8.33 -0.79
N ILE A 144 15.36 8.24 -1.68
CA ILE A 144 15.35 8.94 -2.98
C ILE A 144 15.23 10.45 -2.77
N GLY A 145 14.37 10.88 -1.86
CA GLY A 145 14.19 12.30 -1.56
C GLY A 145 13.52 13.08 -2.69
N ALA A 146 12.52 12.49 -3.35
CA ALA A 146 11.74 13.14 -4.40
C ALA A 146 11.11 14.47 -3.92
N ARG A 147 11.26 15.55 -4.68
CA ARG A 147 10.86 16.93 -4.31
C ARG A 147 9.77 17.51 -5.19
N SER A 148 9.39 16.85 -6.27
CA SER A 148 8.28 17.22 -7.14
C SER A 148 7.26 16.07 -7.22
N PHE A 149 6.06 16.38 -7.70
CA PHE A 149 5.04 15.34 -7.94
C PHE A 149 5.52 14.33 -8.99
N THR A 150 6.11 14.79 -10.07
CA THR A 150 6.63 13.91 -11.13
C THR A 150 7.71 12.98 -10.59
N SER A 151 8.72 13.52 -9.88
CA SER A 151 9.79 12.69 -9.32
C SER A 151 9.29 11.73 -8.24
N LEU A 152 8.22 12.08 -7.51
CA LEU A 152 7.57 11.19 -6.56
C LEU A 152 6.84 10.05 -7.29
N PHE A 153 6.13 10.37 -8.36
CA PHE A 153 5.40 9.38 -9.17
C PHE A 153 6.37 8.39 -9.83
N ASP A 154 7.45 8.89 -10.43
CA ASP A 154 8.51 8.04 -11.03
C ASP A 154 9.13 7.11 -9.97
N ALA A 155 9.47 7.67 -8.79
CA ALA A 155 10.00 6.89 -7.68
C ALA A 155 9.03 5.82 -7.19
N LEU A 156 7.74 6.12 -7.11
CA LEU A 156 6.72 5.14 -6.72
C LEU A 156 6.61 4.01 -7.73
N SER A 157 6.62 4.32 -9.03
CA SER A 157 6.61 3.32 -10.11
C SER A 157 7.80 2.37 -10.00
N GLU A 158 9.01 2.90 -9.75
CA GLU A 158 10.21 2.07 -9.54
C GLU A 158 10.09 1.20 -8.28
N ILE A 159 9.62 1.77 -7.16
CA ILE A 159 9.53 1.06 -5.87
C ILE A 159 8.50 -0.07 -5.93
N CYS A 160 7.36 0.13 -6.61
CA CYS A 160 6.33 -0.91 -6.76
C CYS A 160 6.88 -2.18 -7.43
N ASN A 161 7.88 -2.06 -8.30
CA ASN A 161 8.56 -3.18 -8.95
C ASN A 161 9.63 -3.88 -8.07
N LEU A 162 9.89 -3.38 -6.86
CA LEU A 162 10.88 -3.97 -5.93
C LEU A 162 10.30 -5.02 -4.97
N TYR A 163 9.00 -5.28 -5.03
CA TYR A 163 8.38 -6.31 -4.21
C TYR A 163 8.50 -7.66 -4.87
N THR A 164 9.13 -8.60 -4.17
CA THR A 164 9.27 -9.98 -4.64
C THR A 164 8.15 -10.86 -4.07
N PRO A 165 7.75 -11.96 -4.75
CA PRO A 165 6.75 -12.88 -4.22
C PRO A 165 7.08 -13.40 -2.82
N GLN A 166 8.34 -13.75 -2.57
CA GLN A 166 8.79 -14.21 -1.25
C GLN A 166 8.59 -13.15 -0.16
N GLU A 167 8.85 -11.89 -0.49
CA GLU A 167 8.68 -10.78 0.47
C GLU A 167 7.21 -10.52 0.76
N CYS A 168 6.35 -10.49 -0.27
CA CYS A 168 4.92 -10.33 -0.09
C CYS A 168 4.36 -11.46 0.78
N TRP A 169 4.75 -12.70 0.51
CA TRP A 169 4.38 -13.85 1.31
C TRP A 169 4.83 -13.73 2.77
N ASN A 170 6.05 -13.24 3.01
CA ASN A 170 6.54 -13.02 4.37
C ASN A 170 5.70 -12.02 5.16
N TYR A 171 5.14 -10.98 4.49
CA TYR A 171 4.21 -10.05 5.14
C TYR A 171 2.91 -10.73 5.57
N PHE A 172 2.39 -11.66 4.76
CA PHE A 172 1.23 -12.48 5.13
C PHE A 172 1.54 -13.38 6.32
N CYS A 173 2.70 -14.02 6.34
CA CYS A 173 3.14 -14.84 7.47
C CYS A 173 3.26 -14.02 8.77
N GLU A 174 3.88 -12.85 8.72
CA GLU A 174 4.06 -11.98 9.88
C GLU A 174 2.74 -11.47 10.43
N ALA A 175 1.76 -11.20 9.57
CA ALA A 175 0.41 -10.81 9.98
C ALA A 175 -0.48 -12.00 10.40
N GLY A 176 0.05 -13.25 10.36
CA GLY A 176 -0.63 -14.44 10.85
C GLY A 176 -1.60 -15.11 9.87
N TYR A 177 -1.57 -14.74 8.58
CA TYR A 177 -2.45 -15.32 7.55
C TYR A 177 -1.87 -16.57 6.89
N ALA A 178 -0.59 -16.82 7.06
CA ALA A 178 0.09 -17.99 6.51
C ALA A 178 1.11 -18.54 7.51
N SER A 179 1.50 -19.80 7.35
CA SER A 179 2.56 -20.42 8.13
C SER A 179 3.89 -20.39 7.35
N THR A 180 4.98 -20.14 8.05
CA THR A 180 6.35 -20.20 7.51
C THR A 180 6.78 -21.61 7.12
#